data_4a9b7f942e4c5bc942aab7c86f1970b2
#
_entry.id   4a9b7f942e4c5bc942aab7c86f1970b2
#
_cell.length_a   1.000
_cell.length_b   1.000
_cell.length_c   1.000
_cell.angle_alpha   90.00
_cell.angle_beta   90.00
_cell.angle_gamma   90.00
#
_symmetry.space_group_name_H-M   'P 1'
#
loop_
_entity.id
_entity.type
_entity.pdbx_description
1 polymer ?
#
loop_
_entity_poly.entity_id
_entity_poly.type
_entity_poly.pdbx_seq_one_letter_code
_entity_poly.pdbx_strand_id
1 'polypeptide(L)'
;MQKIFFILTLLSTLLFSNELKFVDYDDAIEMAEKNNKIIMVMLSREGCPACEYMKEVVFKDKNVLKRLNSDFIAVYVDIHQDFMPEGLTFVGTPTFHFLDKNEKKLDRLDGGKNSKVFLEKLNAVKANH
;
A
#
# COMPACT_ATOMS: atom_id res chain seq x y z
N MET A 1 -13.51 -52.27 -21.83
CA MET A 1 -14.00 -51.22 -20.91
C MET A 1 -12.88 -50.21 -20.73
N GLN A 2 -13.00 -49.04 -21.36
CA GLN A 2 -12.05 -47.96 -21.17
C GLN A 2 -12.50 -47.13 -19.96
N LYS A 3 -11.63 -47.10 -18.94
CA LYS A 3 -11.82 -46.18 -17.82
C LYS A 3 -11.33 -44.81 -18.26
N ILE A 4 -12.27 -43.89 -18.50
CA ILE A 4 -11.98 -42.51 -18.78
C ILE A 4 -11.62 -41.87 -17.45
N PHE A 5 -10.32 -41.59 -17.24
CA PHE A 5 -9.84 -40.75 -16.15
C PHE A 5 -10.10 -39.30 -16.53
N PHE A 6 -11.15 -38.71 -15.96
CA PHE A 6 -11.32 -37.28 -15.96
C PHE A 6 -10.25 -36.69 -15.04
N ILE A 7 -9.16 -36.20 -15.64
CA ILE A 7 -8.22 -35.32 -14.93
C ILE A 7 -8.89 -33.95 -14.83
N LEU A 8 -9.45 -33.70 -13.65
CA LEU A 8 -9.95 -32.40 -13.27
C LEU A 8 -8.73 -31.51 -13.02
N THR A 9 -8.25 -30.84 -14.06
CA THR A 9 -7.24 -29.80 -13.91
C THR A 9 -7.89 -28.61 -13.20
N LEU A 10 -7.63 -28.53 -11.91
CA LEU A 10 -7.97 -27.37 -11.09
C LEU A 10 -7.12 -26.20 -11.58
N LEU A 11 -7.68 -25.43 -12.51
CA LEU A 11 -7.10 -24.18 -12.97
C LEU A 11 -7.26 -23.18 -11.81
N SER A 12 -6.24 -23.13 -10.93
CA SER A 12 -6.17 -22.10 -9.91
C SER A 12 -5.93 -20.76 -10.60
N THR A 13 -7.02 -20.07 -10.89
CA THR A 13 -6.97 -18.68 -11.32
C THR A 13 -6.41 -17.86 -10.16
N LEU A 14 -5.15 -17.46 -10.28
CA LEU A 14 -4.56 -16.42 -9.43
C LEU A 14 -5.37 -15.16 -9.66
N LEU A 15 -6.29 -14.90 -8.75
CA LEU A 15 -7.02 -13.63 -8.70
C LEU A 15 -6.02 -12.56 -8.28
N PHE A 16 -5.39 -11.92 -9.26
CA PHE A 16 -4.66 -10.68 -9.02
C PHE A 16 -5.68 -9.64 -8.56
N SER A 17 -5.57 -9.22 -7.30
CA SER A 17 -6.40 -8.13 -6.78
C SER A 17 -6.08 -6.85 -7.57
N ASN A 18 -7.06 -6.31 -8.29
CA ASN A 18 -6.95 -5.04 -9.02
C ASN A 18 -7.13 -3.83 -8.10
N GLU A 19 -7.14 -4.03 -6.79
CA GLU A 19 -7.31 -3.00 -5.79
C GLU A 19 -6.20 -3.04 -4.75
N LEU A 20 -5.81 -1.85 -4.28
CA LEU A 20 -4.95 -1.71 -3.12
C LEU A 20 -5.77 -2.00 -1.86
N LYS A 21 -5.33 -2.98 -1.07
CA LYS A 21 -5.93 -3.29 0.23
C LYS A 21 -5.19 -2.55 1.32
N PHE A 22 -5.93 -1.79 2.11
CA PHE A 22 -5.42 -1.22 3.35
C PHE A 22 -5.66 -2.18 4.51
N VAL A 23 -4.68 -2.30 5.38
CA VAL A 23 -4.77 -3.09 6.62
C VAL A 23 -4.58 -2.18 7.82
N ASP A 24 -4.95 -2.67 9.01
CA ASP A 24 -4.70 -1.94 10.25
C ASP A 24 -3.20 -1.83 10.53
N TYR A 25 -2.81 -0.80 11.27
CA TYR A 25 -1.40 -0.51 11.53
C TYR A 25 -0.67 -1.66 12.23
N ASP A 26 -1.28 -2.26 13.25
CA ASP A 26 -0.68 -3.38 13.97
C ASP A 26 -0.52 -4.62 13.08
N ASP A 27 -1.53 -4.91 12.26
CA ASP A 27 -1.47 -5.98 11.26
C ASP A 27 -0.38 -5.72 10.23
N ALA A 28 -0.20 -4.46 9.82
CA ALA A 28 0.83 -4.08 8.86
C ALA A 28 2.24 -4.33 9.39
N ILE A 29 2.49 -4.06 10.66
CA ILE A 29 3.78 -4.36 11.31
C ILE A 29 4.08 -5.86 11.24
N GLU A 30 3.12 -6.69 11.63
CA GLU A 30 3.26 -8.15 11.59
C GLU A 30 3.48 -8.65 10.16
N MET A 31 2.70 -8.17 9.21
CA MET A 31 2.83 -8.54 7.79
C MET A 31 4.17 -8.10 7.18
N ALA A 32 4.63 -6.91 7.53
CA ALA A 32 5.91 -6.37 7.06
C ALA A 32 7.09 -7.19 7.57
N GLU A 33 7.06 -7.60 8.84
CA GLU A 33 8.07 -8.47 9.44
C GLU A 33 8.10 -9.84 8.76
N LYS A 34 6.93 -10.44 8.57
CA LYS A 34 6.77 -11.78 7.98
C LYS A 34 7.19 -11.84 6.52
N ASN A 35 6.94 -10.78 5.74
CA ASN A 35 7.17 -10.73 4.30
C ASN A 35 8.34 -9.83 3.90
N ASN A 36 9.04 -9.24 4.84
CA ASN A 36 10.13 -8.28 4.61
C ASN A 36 9.73 -7.15 3.67
N LYS A 37 8.61 -6.50 3.97
CA LYS A 37 8.05 -5.39 3.18
C LYS A 37 8.12 -4.07 3.92
N ILE A 38 8.03 -2.98 3.17
CA ILE A 38 7.97 -1.61 3.67
C ILE A 38 6.51 -1.26 3.97
N ILE A 39 6.28 -0.58 5.07
CA ILE A 39 4.94 -0.09 5.43
C ILE A 39 4.77 1.30 4.83
N MET A 40 3.70 1.50 4.05
CA MET A 40 3.27 2.81 3.59
C MET A 40 2.04 3.23 4.39
N VAL A 41 2.19 4.26 5.22
CA VAL A 41 1.07 4.83 5.98
C VAL A 41 0.57 6.09 5.29
N MET A 42 -0.66 6.07 4.82
CA MET A 42 -1.34 7.22 4.25
C MET A 42 -2.17 7.91 5.33
N LEU A 43 -1.73 9.07 5.76
CA LEU A 43 -2.52 9.96 6.62
C LEU A 43 -3.48 10.74 5.75
N SER A 44 -4.76 10.62 6.04
CA SER A 44 -5.84 11.17 5.23
C SER A 44 -6.95 11.76 6.10
N ARG A 45 -7.98 12.28 5.50
CA ARG A 45 -9.21 12.75 6.16
C ARG A 45 -10.38 12.65 5.20
N GLU A 46 -11.57 12.62 5.74
CA GLU A 46 -12.79 12.77 4.96
C GLU A 46 -12.88 14.15 4.31
N GLY A 47 -13.41 14.20 3.08
CA GLY A 47 -13.56 15.46 2.33
C GLY A 47 -12.23 16.04 1.81
N CYS A 48 -11.21 15.23 1.61
CA CYS A 48 -9.92 15.62 1.07
C CYS A 48 -9.85 15.26 -0.43
N PRO A 49 -9.95 16.26 -1.35
CA PRO A 49 -9.93 15.97 -2.80
C PRO A 49 -8.64 15.31 -3.27
N ALA A 50 -7.48 15.73 -2.75
CA ALA A 50 -6.20 15.12 -3.09
C ALA A 50 -6.09 13.67 -2.61
N CYS A 51 -6.68 13.34 -1.46
CA CYS A 51 -6.74 11.97 -0.95
C CYS A 51 -7.61 11.09 -1.84
N GLU A 52 -8.77 11.59 -2.29
CA GLU A 52 -9.65 10.88 -3.23
C GLU A 52 -8.95 10.66 -4.57
N TYR A 53 -8.24 11.65 -5.09
CA TYR A 53 -7.44 11.51 -6.31
C TYR A 53 -6.41 10.39 -6.19
N MET A 54 -5.70 10.29 -5.07
CA MET A 54 -4.76 9.20 -4.83
C MET A 54 -5.45 7.84 -4.88
N LYS A 55 -6.58 7.69 -4.19
CA LYS A 55 -7.33 6.43 -4.14
C LYS A 55 -7.98 6.05 -5.48
N GLU A 56 -8.59 7.02 -6.17
CA GLU A 56 -9.38 6.76 -7.37
C GLU A 56 -8.56 6.73 -8.66
N VAL A 57 -7.41 7.36 -8.70
CA VAL A 57 -6.56 7.47 -9.90
C VAL A 57 -5.20 6.81 -9.69
N VAL A 58 -4.40 7.32 -8.75
CA VAL A 58 -3.00 6.92 -8.61
C VAL A 58 -2.86 5.46 -8.17
N PHE A 59 -3.62 5.03 -7.17
CA PHE A 59 -3.56 3.64 -6.69
C PHE A 59 -4.20 2.63 -7.64
N LYS A 60 -4.92 3.08 -8.66
CA LYS A 60 -5.45 2.25 -9.74
C LYS A 60 -4.54 2.16 -10.96
N ASP A 61 -3.50 2.99 -11.03
CA ASP A 61 -2.47 2.87 -12.05
C ASP A 61 -1.77 1.52 -11.94
N LYS A 62 -1.66 0.80 -13.05
CA LYS A 62 -1.14 -0.58 -13.06
C LYS A 62 0.28 -0.69 -12.50
N ASN A 63 1.14 0.26 -12.82
CA ASN A 63 2.54 0.24 -12.39
C ASN A 63 2.67 0.60 -10.91
N VAL A 64 1.91 1.57 -10.44
CA VAL A 64 1.84 1.95 -9.03
C VAL A 64 1.31 0.79 -8.19
N LEU A 65 0.18 0.23 -8.59
CA LEU A 65 -0.46 -0.88 -7.88
C LEU A 65 0.44 -2.12 -7.81
N LYS A 66 1.09 -2.45 -8.92
CA LYS A 66 2.05 -3.57 -8.97
C LYS A 66 3.20 -3.38 -7.97
N ARG A 67 3.77 -2.18 -7.91
CA ARG A 67 4.84 -1.85 -6.97
C ARG A 67 4.36 -1.90 -5.52
N LEU A 68 3.21 -1.31 -5.23
CA LEU A 68 2.61 -1.33 -3.89
C LEU A 68 2.32 -2.77 -3.43
N ASN A 69 1.72 -3.58 -4.26
CA ASN A 69 1.39 -4.96 -3.90
C ASN A 69 2.61 -5.87 -3.74
N SER A 70 3.70 -5.61 -4.48
CA SER A 70 4.89 -6.46 -4.40
C SER A 70 5.80 -6.12 -3.21
N ASP A 71 5.96 -4.84 -2.86
CA ASP A 71 7.02 -4.40 -1.94
C ASP A 71 6.53 -3.66 -0.70
N PHE A 72 5.24 -3.31 -0.63
CA PHE A 72 4.68 -2.49 0.43
C PHE A 72 3.47 -3.14 1.09
N ILE A 73 3.24 -2.77 2.34
CA ILE A 73 1.99 -2.98 3.06
C ILE A 73 1.34 -1.60 3.25
N ALA A 74 0.12 -1.44 2.78
CA ALA A 74 -0.58 -0.15 2.83
C ALA A 74 -1.46 -0.03 4.07
N VAL A 75 -1.34 1.09 4.78
CA VAL A 75 -2.17 1.48 5.93
C VAL A 75 -2.83 2.81 5.63
N TYR A 76 -4.12 2.91 5.90
CA TYR A 76 -4.89 4.15 5.82
C TYR A 76 -5.24 4.61 7.23
N VAL A 77 -4.93 5.86 7.55
CA VAL A 77 -5.27 6.48 8.83
C VAL A 77 -6.04 7.77 8.58
N ASP A 78 -7.27 7.83 9.06
CA ASP A 78 -8.02 9.08 9.13
C ASP A 78 -7.55 9.87 10.35
N ILE A 79 -6.97 11.05 10.12
CA ILE A 79 -6.36 11.86 11.19
C ILE A 79 -7.36 12.38 12.22
N HIS A 80 -8.66 12.32 11.94
CA HIS A 80 -9.72 12.80 12.83
C HIS A 80 -10.47 11.65 13.52
N GLN A 81 -10.48 10.44 12.94
CA GLN A 81 -11.30 9.33 13.41
C GLN A 81 -10.49 8.16 13.95
N ASP A 82 -9.27 7.96 13.42
CA ASP A 82 -8.45 6.82 13.76
C ASP A 82 -7.38 7.18 14.80
N PHE A 83 -6.87 6.15 15.45
CA PHE A 83 -5.70 6.29 16.30
C PHE A 83 -4.47 6.61 15.44
N MET A 84 -3.75 7.68 15.81
CA MET A 84 -2.52 8.08 15.11
C MET A 84 -1.33 7.27 15.64
N PRO A 85 -0.61 6.56 14.76
CA PRO A 85 0.64 5.91 15.16
C PRO A 85 1.63 6.92 15.72
N GLU A 86 2.32 6.54 16.78
CA GLU A 86 3.26 7.43 17.48
C GLU A 86 4.36 7.96 16.53
N GLY A 87 4.62 9.24 16.61
CA GLY A 87 5.68 9.90 15.87
C GLY A 87 5.39 10.19 14.40
N LEU A 88 4.21 9.84 13.88
CA LEU A 88 3.80 10.23 12.54
C LEU A 88 3.14 11.60 12.57
N THR A 89 3.68 12.54 11.80
CA THR A 89 3.22 13.93 11.72
C THR A 89 2.70 14.27 10.34
N PHE A 90 1.91 15.33 10.23
CA PHE A 90 1.41 15.85 8.97
C PHE A 90 1.30 17.39 9.04
N VAL A 91 1.41 18.03 7.88
CA VAL A 91 1.09 19.47 7.70
C VAL A 91 -0.25 19.60 7.00
N GLY A 92 -0.57 18.66 6.14
CA GLY A 92 -1.82 18.52 5.41
C GLY A 92 -2.05 17.08 5.00
N THR A 93 -3.10 16.84 4.24
CA THR A 93 -3.43 15.50 3.73
C THR A 93 -3.51 15.48 2.20
N PRO A 94 -3.12 14.37 1.56
CA PRO A 94 -2.51 13.21 2.17
C PRO A 94 -1.05 13.45 2.58
N THR A 95 -0.60 12.75 3.60
CA THR A 95 0.83 12.61 3.94
C THR A 95 1.16 11.13 3.97
N PHE A 96 2.22 10.74 3.29
CA PHE A 96 2.67 9.35 3.25
C PHE A 96 3.95 9.20 4.07
N HIS A 97 3.92 8.28 5.03
CA HIS A 97 5.11 7.85 5.74
C HIS A 97 5.51 6.45 5.27
N PHE A 98 6.80 6.25 5.05
CA PHE A 98 7.37 4.96 4.72
C PHE A 98 8.20 4.47 5.89
N LEU A 99 7.85 3.29 6.41
CA LEU A 99 8.48 2.70 7.58
C LEU A 99 9.05 1.33 7.22
N ASP A 100 10.14 0.94 7.88
CA ASP A 100 10.58 -0.44 7.81
C ASP A 100 9.74 -1.34 8.75
N LYS A 101 10.01 -2.63 8.73
CA LYS A 101 9.36 -3.63 9.58
C LYS A 101 9.55 -3.42 11.09
N ASN A 102 10.51 -2.60 11.48
CA ASN A 102 10.77 -2.20 12.87
C ASN A 102 10.22 -0.81 13.19
N GLU A 103 9.32 -0.30 12.34
CA GLU A 103 8.70 1.03 12.47
C GLU A 103 9.67 2.21 12.36
N LYS A 104 10.88 1.96 11.86
CA LYS A 104 11.84 3.03 11.58
C LYS A 104 11.39 3.83 10.38
N LYS A 105 11.37 5.16 10.52
CA LYS A 105 11.03 6.07 9.42
C LYS A 105 12.11 6.03 8.34
N LEU A 106 11.71 5.68 7.13
CA LEU A 106 12.59 5.61 5.96
C LEU A 106 12.48 6.86 5.10
N ASP A 107 11.26 7.31 4.85
CA ASP A 107 10.98 8.46 3.98
C ASP A 107 9.59 9.02 4.24
N ARG A 108 9.30 10.16 3.64
CA ARG A 108 8.02 10.87 3.72
C ARG A 108 7.69 11.52 2.38
N LEU A 109 6.42 11.61 2.06
CA LEU A 109 5.90 12.35 0.90
C LEU A 109 4.69 13.16 1.32
N ASP A 110 4.75 14.48 1.13
CA ASP A 110 3.66 15.38 1.45
C ASP A 110 2.82 15.71 0.22
N GLY A 111 1.51 15.61 0.38
CA GLY A 111 0.54 15.96 -0.64
C GLY A 111 0.30 14.89 -1.69
N GLY A 112 -0.76 15.10 -2.49
CA GLY A 112 -1.06 14.24 -3.64
C GLY A 112 -0.05 14.41 -4.76
N LYS A 113 0.24 13.33 -5.48
CA LYS A 113 1.13 13.31 -6.63
C LYS A 113 0.48 12.52 -7.76
N ASN A 114 0.84 12.83 -9.00
CA ASN A 114 0.42 12.02 -10.12
C ASN A 114 1.11 10.64 -10.10
N SER A 115 0.63 9.71 -10.89
CA SER A 115 1.10 8.33 -10.90
C SER A 115 2.60 8.21 -11.19
N LYS A 116 3.12 9.01 -12.11
CA LYS A 116 4.55 9.00 -12.46
C LYS A 116 5.43 9.40 -11.27
N VAL A 117 5.12 10.52 -10.65
CA VAL A 117 5.88 11.03 -9.49
C VAL A 117 5.75 10.10 -8.30
N PHE A 118 4.57 9.55 -8.05
CA PHE A 118 4.36 8.61 -6.97
C PHE A 118 5.13 7.31 -7.17
N LEU A 119 5.13 6.76 -8.39
CA LEU A 119 5.92 5.57 -8.72
C LEU A 119 7.42 5.80 -8.55
N GLU A 120 7.92 6.96 -8.97
CA GLU A 120 9.33 7.35 -8.77
C GLU A 120 9.67 7.37 -7.26
N LYS A 121 8.79 7.90 -6.43
CA LYS A 121 8.98 7.87 -4.96
C LYS A 121 9.02 6.44 -4.42
N LEU A 122 8.07 5.59 -4.80
CA LEU A 122 8.05 4.19 -4.37
C LEU A 122 9.33 3.46 -4.78
N ASN A 123 9.80 3.67 -6.00
CA ASN A 123 11.03 3.06 -6.49
C ASN A 123 12.25 3.55 -5.71
N ALA A 124 12.31 4.85 -5.39
CA ALA A 124 13.41 5.43 -4.60
C ALA A 124 13.42 4.88 -3.16
N VAL A 125 12.27 4.80 -2.52
CA VAL A 125 12.16 4.21 -1.18
C VAL A 125 12.63 2.76 -1.18
N LYS A 126 12.18 1.97 -2.16
CA LYS A 126 12.57 0.55 -2.27
C LYS A 126 14.06 0.37 -2.56
N ALA A 127 14.65 1.21 -3.41
CA ALA A 127 16.06 1.11 -3.79
C ALA A 127 17.01 1.50 -2.65
N ASN A 128 16.59 2.40 -1.75
CA ASN A 128 17.43 2.93 -0.66
C ASN A 128 17.29 2.14 0.64
N HIS A 129 16.37 1.18 0.70
CA HIS A 129 16.05 0.41 1.89
C HIS A 129 15.69 -1.05 1.55
#